data_c23175dd328a336706392daae49a4331
#
_entry.id   c23175dd328a336706392daae49a4331
#
_cell.length_a   1.000
_cell.length_b   1.000
_cell.length_c   1.000
_cell.angle_alpha   90.00
_cell.angle_beta   90.00
_cell.angle_gamma   90.00
#
_symmetry.space_group_name_H-M   'P 1'
#
loop_
_entity.id
_entity.type
_entity.pdbx_description
1 polymer ?
#
loop_
_entity_poly.entity_id
_entity_poly.type
_entity_poly.pdbx_seq_one_letter_code
_entity_poly.pdbx_strand_id
1 'polypeptide(L)'
;MSTRPPIIIFNPDQMQCDALAHMGRNPAAQTPFLDRFAGNEAASYRNAYCQNPVCVPSRCSFLTGLYPHVHGHRTMRYMLHSEESSLFSELKAAGYHVWMNARNDFLPGQDEAAFAKHASEIFYGNDVPPAPGPLQDLRGQPGSRNYYSHYKGQLGLDENGRNYSSDDEVVDAAIARAKAPTPNGEPLCLFLGLMYPHPPYQAEEPYFSAIDRSKLPPRVAERAPGS
;
A
#
# COMPACT_ATOMS: atom_id res chain seq x y z
N MET A 1 -19.55 -22.29 -11.78
CA MET A 1 -18.90 -21.32 -10.90
C MET A 1 -17.59 -21.93 -10.41
N SER A 2 -16.51 -21.15 -10.37
CA SER A 2 -15.23 -21.65 -9.86
C SER A 2 -15.36 -22.06 -8.39
N THR A 3 -14.78 -23.20 -8.01
CA THR A 3 -14.70 -23.66 -6.60
C THR A 3 -13.59 -22.97 -5.82
N ARG A 4 -12.75 -22.19 -6.50
CA ARG A 4 -11.64 -21.45 -5.88
C ARG A 4 -12.14 -20.12 -5.34
N PRO A 5 -11.77 -19.75 -4.07
CA PRO A 5 -12.21 -18.52 -3.46
C PRO A 5 -11.59 -17.29 -4.12
N PRO A 6 -12.24 -16.11 -4.09
CA PRO A 6 -11.59 -14.86 -4.45
C PRO A 6 -10.48 -14.52 -3.46
N ILE A 7 -9.47 -13.80 -3.93
CA ILE A 7 -8.34 -13.33 -3.14
C ILE A 7 -8.32 -11.81 -3.17
N ILE A 8 -8.22 -11.16 -2.03
CA ILE A 8 -8.06 -9.71 -1.90
C ILE A 8 -6.79 -9.44 -1.12
N ILE A 9 -5.83 -8.76 -1.74
CA ILE A 9 -4.61 -8.28 -1.10
C ILE A 9 -4.74 -6.77 -0.94
N PHE A 10 -5.04 -6.35 0.29
CA PHE A 10 -5.16 -4.95 0.67
C PHE A 10 -3.84 -4.50 1.29
N ASN A 11 -3.08 -3.71 0.55
CA ASN A 11 -1.68 -3.40 0.87
C ASN A 11 -1.43 -1.90 1.08
N PRO A 12 -1.69 -1.37 2.32
CA PRO A 12 -1.33 -0.01 2.68
C PRO A 12 0.19 0.19 2.66
N ASP A 13 0.66 1.28 2.07
CA ASP A 13 2.09 1.55 2.04
C ASP A 13 2.58 2.15 3.36
N GLN A 14 3.70 1.67 3.84
CA GLN A 14 4.39 2.13 5.06
C GLN A 14 3.56 2.00 6.35
N MET A 15 2.56 1.16 6.39
CA MET A 15 1.75 0.94 7.58
C MET A 15 2.54 0.18 8.64
N GLN A 16 2.66 0.77 9.82
CA GLN A 16 3.33 0.15 10.96
C GLN A 16 2.34 -0.69 11.79
N CYS A 17 2.82 -1.77 12.39
CA CYS A 17 1.96 -2.65 13.20
C CYS A 17 1.37 -1.97 14.44
N ASP A 18 2.04 -0.95 14.99
CA ASP A 18 1.53 -0.15 16.11
C ASP A 18 0.46 0.88 15.69
N ALA A 19 0.19 1.06 14.42
CA ALA A 19 -1.01 1.76 13.94
C ALA A 19 -2.28 0.91 14.09
N LEU A 20 -2.17 -0.40 14.33
CA LEU A 20 -3.27 -1.33 14.54
C LEU A 20 -3.59 -1.46 16.03
N ALA A 21 -4.79 -1.03 16.47
CA ALA A 21 -5.15 -0.98 17.89
C ALA A 21 -5.14 -2.35 18.55
N HIS A 22 -5.58 -3.42 17.85
CA HIS A 22 -5.56 -4.78 18.39
C HIS A 22 -4.14 -5.35 18.64
N MET A 23 -3.10 -4.72 18.12
CA MET A 23 -1.72 -5.08 18.45
C MET A 23 -1.32 -4.62 19.86
N GLY A 24 -2.04 -3.65 20.45
CA GLY A 24 -1.85 -3.20 21.83
C GLY A 24 -0.55 -2.40 22.07
N ARG A 25 0.11 -1.92 21.03
CA ARG A 25 1.41 -1.22 21.14
C ARG A 25 1.26 0.30 21.26
N ASN A 26 0.18 0.86 20.72
CA ASN A 26 -0.09 2.29 20.73
C ASN A 26 -1.50 2.56 21.29
N PRO A 27 -1.61 3.15 22.49
CA PRO A 27 -2.91 3.42 23.12
C PRO A 27 -3.75 4.47 22.39
N ALA A 28 -3.16 5.25 21.50
CA ALA A 28 -3.88 6.22 20.67
C ALA A 28 -4.41 5.63 19.37
N ALA A 29 -3.97 4.43 18.98
CA ALA A 29 -4.41 3.79 17.74
C ALA A 29 -5.91 3.46 17.80
N GLN A 30 -6.61 3.70 16.69
CA GLN A 30 -8.03 3.45 16.55
C GLN A 30 -8.28 2.78 15.19
N THR A 31 -8.53 1.48 15.21
CA THR A 31 -8.82 0.68 14.01
C THR A 31 -10.03 -0.24 14.25
N PRO A 32 -11.21 0.32 14.58
CA PRO A 32 -12.34 -0.47 15.11
C PRO A 32 -12.84 -1.55 14.17
N PHE A 33 -12.80 -1.35 12.86
CA PHE A 33 -13.16 -2.36 11.88
C PHE A 33 -12.15 -3.50 11.87
N LEU A 34 -10.85 -3.18 11.75
CA LEU A 34 -9.78 -4.18 11.71
C LEU A 34 -9.66 -4.93 13.03
N ASP A 35 -9.89 -4.26 14.17
CA ASP A 35 -9.88 -4.88 15.49
C ASP A 35 -10.99 -5.93 15.62
N ARG A 36 -12.21 -5.59 15.18
CA ARG A 36 -13.34 -6.53 15.16
C ARG A 36 -13.08 -7.68 14.19
N PHE A 37 -12.58 -7.39 13.00
CA PHE A 37 -12.27 -8.40 11.99
C PHE A 37 -11.18 -9.36 12.48
N ALA A 38 -10.09 -8.83 13.03
CA ALA A 38 -9.00 -9.62 13.59
C ALA A 38 -9.44 -10.48 14.79
N GLY A 39 -10.40 -9.99 15.58
CA GLY A 39 -10.90 -10.70 16.75
C GLY A 39 -11.87 -11.84 16.44
N ASN A 40 -12.62 -11.77 15.33
CA ASN A 40 -13.73 -12.67 15.07
C ASN A 40 -13.60 -13.51 13.79
N GLU A 41 -12.92 -13.02 12.78
CA GLU A 41 -13.02 -13.55 11.41
C GLU A 41 -11.66 -13.81 10.75
N ALA A 42 -10.54 -13.36 11.37
CA ALA A 42 -9.23 -13.42 10.75
C ALA A 42 -8.13 -13.89 11.69
N ALA A 43 -7.04 -14.39 11.11
CA ALA A 43 -5.80 -14.64 11.83
C ALA A 43 -4.93 -13.37 11.85
N SER A 44 -4.47 -12.95 13.03
CA SER A 44 -3.55 -11.83 13.20
C SER A 44 -2.13 -12.32 13.52
N TYR A 45 -1.16 -11.93 12.69
CA TYR A 45 0.24 -12.30 12.84
C TYR A 45 1.02 -11.17 13.53
N ARG A 46 1.36 -11.36 14.81
CA ARG A 46 2.07 -10.35 15.61
C ARG A 46 3.54 -10.18 15.27
N ASN A 47 4.14 -11.20 14.67
CA ASN A 47 5.57 -11.29 14.37
C ASN A 47 5.80 -11.48 12.86
N ALA A 48 5.16 -10.64 12.04
CA ALA A 48 5.43 -10.55 10.62
C ALA A 48 6.49 -9.47 10.36
N TYR A 49 7.47 -9.80 9.52
CA TYR A 49 8.60 -8.92 9.21
C TYR A 49 8.79 -8.83 7.70
N CYS A 50 9.07 -7.62 7.20
CA CYS A 50 9.53 -7.44 5.84
C CYS A 50 11.07 -7.60 5.78
N GLN A 51 11.58 -8.03 4.63
CA GLN A 51 13.02 -8.22 4.41
C GLN A 51 13.77 -6.91 4.16
N ASN A 52 13.03 -5.87 3.74
CA ASN A 52 13.54 -4.53 3.53
C ASN A 52 12.38 -3.54 3.68
N PRO A 53 12.48 -2.48 4.52
CA PRO A 53 11.38 -1.55 4.77
C PRO A 53 11.24 -0.45 3.70
N VAL A 54 11.63 -0.71 2.47
CA VAL A 54 11.47 0.18 1.30
C VAL A 54 10.51 -0.47 0.31
N CYS A 55 9.64 0.31 -0.31
CA CYS A 55 8.48 -0.16 -1.10
C CYS A 55 8.84 -1.22 -2.15
N VAL A 56 9.67 -0.89 -3.15
CA VAL A 56 10.05 -1.82 -4.22
C VAL A 56 10.74 -3.08 -3.69
N PRO A 57 11.82 -2.99 -2.88
CA PRO A 57 12.45 -4.19 -2.33
C PRO A 57 11.51 -5.06 -1.51
N SER A 58 10.65 -4.44 -0.68
CA SER A 58 9.66 -5.17 0.10
C SER A 58 8.66 -5.90 -0.78
N ARG A 59 8.07 -5.20 -1.76
CA ARG A 59 7.05 -5.77 -2.64
C ARG A 59 7.62 -6.84 -3.55
N CYS A 60 8.78 -6.61 -4.16
CA CYS A 60 9.46 -7.66 -4.92
C CYS A 60 9.71 -8.90 -4.06
N SER A 61 10.17 -8.72 -2.81
CA SER A 61 10.47 -9.84 -1.92
C SER A 61 9.23 -10.65 -1.54
N PHE A 62 8.15 -10.02 -1.08
CA PHE A 62 6.98 -10.80 -0.67
C PHE A 62 6.21 -11.39 -1.86
N LEU A 63 6.29 -10.78 -3.04
CA LEU A 63 5.63 -11.29 -4.24
C LEU A 63 6.39 -12.41 -4.92
N THR A 64 7.74 -12.40 -4.85
CA THR A 64 8.57 -13.48 -5.42
C THR A 64 8.89 -14.58 -4.41
N GLY A 65 8.75 -14.32 -3.11
CA GLY A 65 9.23 -15.20 -2.05
C GLY A 65 10.75 -15.19 -1.86
N LEU A 66 11.47 -14.29 -2.51
CA LEU A 66 12.93 -14.21 -2.50
C LEU A 66 13.43 -12.99 -1.72
N TYR A 67 14.61 -13.09 -1.13
CA TYR A 67 15.26 -11.93 -0.52
C TYR A 67 15.67 -10.89 -1.58
N PRO A 68 15.62 -9.59 -1.28
CA PRO A 68 15.87 -8.53 -2.27
C PRO A 68 17.25 -8.60 -2.94
N HIS A 69 18.23 -9.22 -2.30
CA HIS A 69 19.59 -9.35 -2.86
C HIS A 69 19.75 -10.46 -3.90
N VAL A 70 18.80 -11.42 -3.96
CA VAL A 70 18.90 -12.59 -4.86
C VAL A 70 18.88 -12.15 -6.32
N HIS A 71 17.91 -11.29 -6.70
CA HIS A 71 17.79 -10.74 -8.05
C HIS A 71 18.14 -9.25 -8.12
N GLY A 72 18.63 -8.66 -7.04
CA GLY A 72 19.12 -7.29 -7.04
C GLY A 72 18.08 -6.22 -6.78
N HIS A 73 16.87 -6.56 -6.32
CA HIS A 73 15.79 -5.61 -5.97
C HIS A 73 16.11 -4.85 -4.67
N ARG A 74 17.17 -4.05 -4.67
CA ARG A 74 17.72 -3.43 -3.45
C ARG A 74 17.31 -1.97 -3.24
N THR A 75 16.77 -1.32 -4.27
CA THR A 75 16.34 0.09 -4.23
C THR A 75 15.04 0.30 -5.01
N MET A 76 14.48 1.50 -4.94
CA MET A 76 13.27 1.90 -5.67
C MET A 76 13.36 1.81 -7.20
N ARG A 77 14.56 1.63 -7.74
CA ARG A 77 14.79 1.57 -9.20
C ARG A 77 14.86 0.15 -9.75
N TYR A 78 15.01 -0.83 -8.89
CA TYR A 78 15.23 -2.24 -9.30
C TYR A 78 13.94 -3.04 -9.07
N MET A 79 12.95 -2.77 -9.91
CA MET A 79 11.67 -3.50 -9.97
C MET A 79 11.86 -4.89 -10.59
N LEU A 80 10.81 -5.71 -10.64
CA LEU A 80 10.87 -7.04 -11.24
C LEU A 80 11.31 -6.95 -12.71
N HIS A 81 12.16 -7.89 -13.10
CA HIS A 81 12.47 -8.10 -14.50
C HIS A 81 11.34 -8.87 -15.19
N SER A 82 11.19 -8.69 -16.50
CA SER A 82 10.09 -9.29 -17.28
C SER A 82 10.07 -10.83 -17.24
N GLU A 83 11.23 -11.46 -17.05
CA GLU A 83 11.37 -12.92 -16.96
C GLU A 83 11.02 -13.49 -15.58
N GLU A 84 10.99 -12.68 -14.52
CA GLU A 84 10.74 -13.15 -13.16
C GLU A 84 9.29 -13.55 -12.95
N SER A 85 9.07 -14.59 -12.14
CA SER A 85 7.74 -14.98 -11.68
C SER A 85 7.39 -14.29 -10.37
N SER A 86 6.10 -14.11 -10.15
CA SER A 86 5.55 -13.59 -8.90
C SER A 86 4.29 -14.35 -8.50
N LEU A 87 3.83 -14.15 -7.27
CA LEU A 87 2.53 -14.64 -6.81
C LEU A 87 1.41 -14.37 -7.83
N PHE A 88 1.43 -13.19 -8.45
CA PHE A 88 0.39 -12.83 -9.42
C PHE A 88 0.52 -13.57 -10.74
N SER A 89 1.73 -13.77 -11.26
CA SER A 89 1.92 -14.58 -12.46
C SER A 89 1.52 -16.04 -12.23
N GLU A 90 1.80 -16.58 -11.05
CA GLU A 90 1.39 -17.95 -10.67
C GLU A 90 -0.13 -18.06 -10.50
N LEU A 91 -0.77 -17.08 -9.86
CA LEU A 91 -2.24 -17.03 -9.75
C LEU A 91 -2.90 -16.93 -11.12
N LYS A 92 -2.35 -16.09 -11.99
CA LYS A 92 -2.84 -15.96 -13.36
C LYS A 92 -2.68 -17.26 -14.15
N ALA A 93 -1.52 -17.92 -14.06
CA ALA A 93 -1.30 -19.24 -14.67
C ALA A 93 -2.25 -20.31 -14.10
N ALA A 94 -2.62 -20.19 -12.83
CA ALA A 94 -3.64 -21.03 -12.20
C ALA A 94 -5.08 -20.66 -12.58
N GLY A 95 -5.29 -19.68 -13.46
CA GLY A 95 -6.60 -19.28 -13.99
C GLY A 95 -7.36 -18.29 -13.13
N TYR A 96 -6.68 -17.50 -12.31
CA TYR A 96 -7.28 -16.33 -11.68
C TYR A 96 -7.28 -15.13 -12.64
N HIS A 97 -8.34 -14.35 -12.57
CA HIS A 97 -8.35 -13.00 -13.15
C HIS A 97 -7.70 -12.04 -12.16
N VAL A 98 -6.50 -11.59 -12.47
CA VAL A 98 -5.72 -10.72 -11.60
C VAL A 98 -5.96 -9.25 -11.97
N TRP A 99 -6.60 -8.50 -11.10
CA TRP A 99 -6.79 -7.07 -11.18
C TRP A 99 -5.85 -6.36 -10.20
N MET A 100 -5.19 -5.30 -10.64
CA MET A 100 -4.37 -4.46 -9.78
C MET A 100 -4.43 -2.99 -10.20
N ASN A 101 -4.18 -2.08 -9.26
CA ASN A 101 -3.96 -0.69 -9.63
C ASN A 101 -2.51 -0.44 -10.07
N ALA A 102 -2.31 0.62 -10.85
CA ALA A 102 -1.03 0.95 -11.46
C ALA A 102 0.07 1.27 -10.45
N ARG A 103 -0.28 1.81 -9.27
CA ARG A 103 0.65 2.03 -8.16
C ARG A 103 0.96 0.72 -7.44
N ASN A 104 1.74 -0.13 -8.09
CA ASN A 104 2.07 -1.44 -7.54
C ASN A 104 3.49 -1.52 -6.93
N ASP A 105 4.43 -0.65 -7.32
CA ASP A 105 5.82 -0.57 -6.85
C ASP A 105 6.62 -1.88 -6.98
N PHE A 106 6.29 -2.71 -7.96
CA PHE A 106 7.07 -3.90 -8.30
C PHE A 106 7.20 -4.13 -9.81
N LEU A 107 6.28 -3.63 -10.63
CA LEU A 107 6.37 -3.70 -12.09
C LEU A 107 6.80 -2.35 -12.67
N PRO A 108 7.72 -2.32 -13.64
CA PRO A 108 8.07 -1.11 -14.35
C PRO A 108 6.85 -0.49 -15.05
N GLY A 109 6.55 0.77 -14.78
CA GLY A 109 5.30 1.43 -15.18
C GLY A 109 5.04 1.58 -16.68
N GLN A 110 5.97 1.17 -17.55
CA GLN A 110 5.86 1.26 -19.01
C GLN A 110 6.15 -0.07 -19.72
N ASP A 111 6.29 -1.16 -18.96
CA ASP A 111 6.57 -2.49 -19.52
C ASP A 111 5.27 -3.27 -19.66
N GLU A 112 4.61 -3.13 -20.84
CA GLU A 112 3.36 -3.84 -21.15
C GLU A 112 3.51 -5.36 -21.08
N ALA A 113 4.68 -5.89 -21.41
CA ALA A 113 4.96 -7.34 -21.35
C ALA A 113 5.02 -7.83 -19.90
N ALA A 114 5.67 -7.05 -19.00
CA ALA A 114 5.67 -7.34 -17.58
C ALA A 114 4.25 -7.28 -17.00
N PHE A 115 3.47 -6.25 -17.35
CA PHE A 115 2.07 -6.18 -16.93
C PHE A 115 1.26 -7.34 -17.45
N ALA A 116 1.35 -7.68 -18.73
CA ALA A 116 0.61 -8.80 -19.34
C ALA A 116 0.94 -10.14 -18.68
N LYS A 117 2.14 -10.32 -18.15
CA LYS A 117 2.54 -11.53 -17.42
C LYS A 117 1.88 -11.62 -16.04
N HIS A 118 1.78 -10.51 -15.32
CA HIS A 118 1.40 -10.47 -13.90
C HIS A 118 -0.05 -10.06 -13.66
N ALA A 119 -0.66 -9.30 -14.57
CA ALA A 119 -2.03 -8.82 -14.46
C ALA A 119 -2.90 -9.22 -15.63
N SER A 120 -4.21 -9.40 -15.37
CA SER A 120 -5.24 -9.54 -16.40
C SER A 120 -5.87 -8.18 -16.73
N GLU A 121 -5.90 -7.29 -15.74
CA GLU A 121 -6.50 -5.96 -15.82
C GLU A 121 -5.74 -4.99 -14.90
N ILE A 122 -5.51 -3.76 -15.37
CA ILE A 122 -4.84 -2.71 -14.60
C ILE A 122 -5.74 -1.48 -14.55
N PHE A 123 -5.95 -0.99 -13.33
CA PHE A 123 -6.62 0.25 -13.07
C PHE A 123 -5.58 1.37 -12.91
N TYR A 124 -5.62 2.34 -13.79
CA TYR A 124 -4.66 3.46 -13.77
C TYR A 124 -5.12 4.62 -12.88
N GLY A 125 -6.42 4.79 -12.66
CA GLY A 125 -6.96 5.91 -11.90
C GLY A 125 -6.68 7.27 -12.55
N ASN A 126 -6.96 8.33 -11.80
CA ASN A 126 -6.59 9.69 -12.19
C ASN A 126 -5.14 10.04 -11.81
N ASP A 127 -4.54 9.29 -10.88
CA ASP A 127 -3.12 9.37 -10.54
C ASP A 127 -2.25 8.66 -11.60
N VAL A 128 -2.38 9.04 -12.84
CA VAL A 128 -1.32 8.75 -13.81
C VAL A 128 -0.09 9.50 -13.29
N PRO A 129 1.03 8.82 -12.98
CA PRO A 129 2.23 9.51 -12.55
C PRO A 129 2.51 10.62 -13.54
N PRO A 130 2.70 11.87 -13.11
CA PRO A 130 3.06 12.94 -14.03
C PRO A 130 4.29 12.50 -14.82
N ALA A 131 4.34 12.84 -16.08
CA ALA A 131 5.51 12.60 -16.93
C ALA A 131 6.79 12.94 -16.15
N PRO A 132 7.90 12.20 -16.33
CA PRO A 132 9.11 12.41 -15.56
C PRO A 132 9.52 13.88 -15.62
N GLY A 133 9.28 14.57 -14.53
CA GLY A 133 9.64 15.96 -14.29
C GLY A 133 10.46 16.05 -13.02
N PRO A 134 11.02 17.22 -12.70
CA PRO A 134 11.70 17.39 -11.42
C PRO A 134 10.72 17.04 -10.30
N LEU A 135 11.11 16.12 -9.41
CA LEU A 135 10.33 15.74 -8.23
C LEU A 135 10.00 17.02 -7.46
N GLN A 136 8.69 17.29 -7.31
CA GLN A 136 8.26 18.40 -6.48
C GLN A 136 8.70 18.12 -5.03
N ASP A 137 9.49 19.01 -4.46
CA ASP A 137 9.91 18.88 -3.07
C ASP A 137 8.74 19.23 -2.14
N LEU A 138 8.05 18.21 -1.67
CA LEU A 138 6.90 18.35 -0.76
C LEU A 138 7.31 18.65 0.68
N ARG A 139 8.61 18.67 1.00
CA ARG A 139 9.11 18.82 2.37
C ARG A 139 8.96 20.24 2.89
N GLY A 140 8.82 21.23 2.01
CA GLY A 140 8.81 22.65 2.38
C GLY A 140 10.23 23.21 2.52
N GLN A 141 10.38 24.31 3.26
CA GLN A 141 11.68 24.99 3.42
C GLN A 141 12.64 24.21 4.30
N PRO A 142 13.95 24.12 3.96
CA PRO A 142 14.97 23.53 4.82
C PRO A 142 14.93 24.14 6.25
N GLY A 143 15.04 23.29 7.25
CA GLY A 143 14.97 23.69 8.66
C GLY A 143 13.56 23.82 9.24
N SER A 144 12.51 23.80 8.42
CA SER A 144 11.13 23.75 8.93
C SER A 144 10.82 22.36 9.52
N ARG A 145 9.82 22.32 10.43
CA ARG A 145 9.35 21.05 11.00
C ARG A 145 8.93 20.06 9.92
N ASN A 146 8.28 20.54 8.86
CA ASN A 146 7.77 19.71 7.78
C ASN A 146 8.88 19.16 6.88
N TYR A 147 10.02 19.85 6.79
CA TYR A 147 11.14 19.44 5.95
C TYR A 147 11.65 18.03 6.28
N TYR A 148 11.71 17.68 7.57
CA TYR A 148 12.18 16.36 8.01
C TYR A 148 11.07 15.34 8.26
N SER A 149 9.86 15.80 8.56
CA SER A 149 8.76 14.91 8.96
C SER A 149 7.78 14.58 7.84
N HIS A 150 7.80 15.32 6.73
CA HIS A 150 6.78 15.24 5.66
C HIS A 150 5.34 15.42 6.17
N TYR A 151 5.17 16.08 7.33
CA TYR A 151 3.87 16.26 7.95
C TYR A 151 3.10 17.40 7.27
N LYS A 152 1.93 17.10 6.75
CA LYS A 152 1.01 18.05 6.11
C LYS A 152 -0.18 18.39 7.00
N GLY A 153 -0.53 17.51 7.94
CA GLY A 153 -1.63 17.75 8.87
C GLY A 153 -2.98 17.29 8.35
N GLN A 154 -3.98 18.14 8.43
CA GLN A 154 -5.32 17.83 7.95
C GLN A 154 -5.39 17.90 6.42
N LEU A 155 -5.92 16.86 5.79
CA LEU A 155 -6.24 16.88 4.37
C LEU A 155 -7.46 17.77 4.13
N GLY A 156 -7.32 18.71 3.20
CA GLY A 156 -8.43 19.58 2.77
C GLY A 156 -9.44 18.85 1.89
N LEU A 157 -10.54 19.54 1.60
CA LEU A 157 -11.52 19.05 0.64
C LEU A 157 -10.98 19.21 -0.79
N ASP A 158 -11.39 18.31 -1.68
CA ASP A 158 -11.13 18.40 -3.12
C ASP A 158 -11.92 19.56 -3.76
N GLU A 159 -11.76 19.79 -5.06
CA GLU A 159 -12.50 20.82 -5.81
C GLU A 159 -14.03 20.64 -5.81
N ASN A 160 -14.50 19.43 -5.48
CA ASN A 160 -15.92 19.08 -5.35
C ASN A 160 -16.41 19.14 -3.91
N GLY A 161 -15.59 19.60 -2.97
CA GLY A 161 -15.92 19.71 -1.56
C GLY A 161 -15.98 18.36 -0.84
N ARG A 162 -15.24 17.34 -1.28
CA ARG A 162 -15.22 16.00 -0.72
C ARG A 162 -13.85 15.69 -0.14
N ASN A 163 -13.83 14.88 0.91
CA ASN A 163 -12.65 14.16 1.36
C ASN A 163 -12.50 12.90 0.49
N TYR A 164 -11.82 13.01 -0.63
CA TYR A 164 -11.64 11.93 -1.59
C TYR A 164 -10.18 11.88 -2.05
N SER A 165 -9.54 10.78 -1.80
CA SER A 165 -8.13 10.55 -2.12
C SER A 165 -7.97 9.58 -3.30
N SER A 166 -6.76 9.43 -3.79
CA SER A 166 -6.43 8.38 -4.77
C SER A 166 -6.70 6.97 -4.22
N ASP A 167 -6.56 6.78 -2.91
CA ASP A 167 -6.85 5.48 -2.28
C ASP A 167 -8.34 5.17 -2.31
N ASP A 168 -9.22 6.19 -2.10
CA ASP A 168 -10.67 6.03 -2.25
C ASP A 168 -11.03 5.62 -3.68
N GLU A 169 -10.39 6.23 -4.67
CA GLU A 169 -10.59 5.89 -6.09
C GLU A 169 -10.22 4.43 -6.37
N VAL A 170 -9.08 3.95 -5.85
CA VAL A 170 -8.66 2.55 -5.99
C VAL A 170 -9.63 1.60 -5.31
N VAL A 171 -10.10 1.95 -4.12
CA VAL A 171 -11.08 1.13 -3.37
C VAL A 171 -12.41 1.06 -4.10
N ASP A 172 -12.93 2.20 -4.60
CA ASP A 172 -14.17 2.24 -5.37
C ASP A 172 -14.07 1.41 -6.67
N ALA A 173 -12.96 1.51 -7.38
CA ALA A 173 -12.69 0.72 -8.57
C ALA A 173 -12.61 -0.79 -8.25
N ALA A 174 -11.96 -1.16 -7.16
CA ALA A 174 -11.88 -2.55 -6.71
C ALA A 174 -13.25 -3.10 -6.30
N ILE A 175 -14.09 -2.31 -5.63
CA ILE A 175 -15.47 -2.67 -5.29
C ILE A 175 -16.30 -2.87 -6.57
N ALA A 176 -16.19 -1.96 -7.52
CA ALA A 176 -16.88 -2.08 -8.81
C ALA A 176 -16.43 -3.35 -9.54
N ARG A 177 -15.12 -3.62 -9.57
CA ARG A 177 -14.56 -4.82 -10.18
C ARG A 177 -15.02 -6.11 -9.49
N ALA A 178 -15.10 -6.12 -8.16
CA ALA A 178 -15.59 -7.28 -7.39
C ALA A 178 -17.04 -7.63 -7.68
N LYS A 179 -17.86 -6.63 -8.04
CA LYS A 179 -19.28 -6.81 -8.38
C LYS A 179 -19.50 -7.22 -9.85
N ALA A 180 -18.52 -6.98 -10.71
CA ALA A 180 -18.61 -7.31 -12.13
C ALA A 180 -18.22 -8.78 -12.39
N PRO A 181 -18.81 -9.45 -13.39
CA PRO A 181 -18.39 -10.80 -13.76
C PRO A 181 -16.96 -10.78 -14.33
N THR A 182 -16.21 -11.83 -14.04
CA THR A 182 -14.92 -12.08 -14.70
C THR A 182 -15.11 -12.78 -16.03
N PRO A 183 -14.21 -12.64 -17.00
CA PRO A 183 -14.22 -13.45 -18.21
C PRO A 183 -14.26 -14.95 -17.85
N ASN A 184 -15.07 -15.71 -18.53
CA ASN A 184 -15.19 -17.17 -18.36
C ASN A 184 -15.51 -17.64 -16.92
N GLY A 185 -15.96 -16.77 -16.01
CA GLY A 185 -16.22 -17.11 -14.60
C GLY A 185 -14.96 -17.42 -13.80
N GLU A 186 -13.84 -16.86 -14.18
CA GLU A 186 -12.56 -17.01 -13.47
C GLU A 186 -12.65 -16.47 -12.03
N PRO A 187 -11.98 -17.10 -11.05
CA PRO A 187 -11.90 -16.55 -9.70
C PRO A 187 -11.09 -15.24 -9.73
N LEU A 188 -11.52 -14.25 -8.94
CA LEU A 188 -10.93 -12.92 -8.93
C LEU A 188 -9.80 -12.84 -7.91
N CYS A 189 -8.66 -12.24 -8.30
CA CYS A 189 -7.63 -11.76 -7.40
C CYS A 189 -7.51 -10.25 -7.54
N LEU A 190 -7.72 -9.52 -6.44
CA LEU A 190 -7.57 -8.07 -6.36
C LEU A 190 -6.31 -7.73 -5.59
N PHE A 191 -5.48 -6.88 -6.16
CA PHE A 191 -4.36 -6.24 -5.46
C PHE A 191 -4.58 -4.74 -5.40
N LEU A 192 -4.72 -4.20 -4.18
CA LEU A 192 -4.87 -2.79 -3.91
C LEU A 192 -3.59 -2.26 -3.28
N GLY A 193 -2.74 -1.64 -4.09
CA GLY A 193 -1.54 -0.94 -3.63
C GLY A 193 -1.90 0.49 -3.22
N LEU A 194 -2.18 0.70 -1.93
CA LEU A 194 -2.64 1.98 -1.42
C LEU A 194 -1.47 2.91 -1.06
N MET A 195 -1.71 4.21 -1.16
CA MET A 195 -0.74 5.24 -0.83
C MET A 195 -0.56 5.39 0.67
N TYR A 196 -1.66 5.51 1.41
CA TYR A 196 -1.62 5.80 2.83
C TYR A 196 -1.33 4.56 3.68
N PRO A 197 -0.65 4.78 4.85
CA PRO A 197 -0.19 6.03 5.46
C PRO A 197 1.22 6.50 5.04
N HIS A 198 1.69 6.19 3.84
CA HIS A 198 2.94 6.74 3.30
C HIS A 198 2.92 8.29 3.24
N PRO A 199 4.05 8.99 3.43
CA PRO A 199 4.10 10.46 3.32
C PRO A 199 3.60 10.98 1.96
N PRO A 200 3.04 12.19 1.92
CA PRO A 200 2.95 13.17 3.01
C PRO A 200 1.96 12.72 4.10
N TYR A 201 2.37 12.87 5.38
CA TYR A 201 1.51 12.47 6.50
C TYR A 201 0.37 13.46 6.66
N GLN A 202 -0.79 13.05 6.25
CA GLN A 202 -2.05 13.81 6.31
C GLN A 202 -3.23 12.86 6.46
N ALA A 203 -4.32 13.36 7.02
CA ALA A 203 -5.57 12.64 7.10
C ALA A 203 -6.76 13.62 6.99
N GLU A 204 -7.85 13.16 6.41
CA GLU A 204 -9.11 13.89 6.35
C GLU A 204 -9.88 13.79 7.68
N GLU A 205 -10.89 14.66 7.86
CA GLU A 205 -11.89 14.49 8.92
C GLU A 205 -12.86 13.35 8.59
N PRO A 206 -13.33 12.58 9.55
CA PRO A 206 -13.12 12.75 11.01
C PRO A 206 -11.83 12.09 11.55
N TYR A 207 -11.03 11.45 10.73
CA TYR A 207 -9.87 10.65 11.17
C TYR A 207 -8.75 11.52 11.75
N PHE A 208 -8.56 12.73 11.22
CA PHE A 208 -7.54 13.64 11.72
C PHE A 208 -7.78 14.03 13.19
N SER A 209 -9.03 14.35 13.54
CA SER A 209 -9.41 14.74 14.90
C SER A 209 -9.71 13.56 15.82
N ALA A 210 -9.92 12.35 15.29
CA ALA A 210 -10.20 11.16 16.09
C ALA A 210 -9.04 10.74 16.99
N ILE A 211 -7.80 11.07 16.61
CA ILE A 211 -6.61 10.69 17.37
C ILE A 211 -6.39 11.61 18.57
N ASP A 212 -6.56 11.07 19.76
CA ASP A 212 -6.22 11.75 21.02
C ASP A 212 -4.70 11.83 21.20
N ARG A 213 -4.15 12.98 20.87
CA ARG A 213 -2.71 13.21 20.92
C ARG A 213 -2.12 13.14 22.32
N SER A 214 -2.92 13.29 23.37
CA SER A 214 -2.46 13.16 24.76
C SER A 214 -2.11 11.71 25.12
N LYS A 215 -2.64 10.74 24.38
CA LYS A 215 -2.39 9.30 24.54
C LYS A 215 -1.24 8.78 23.69
N LEU A 216 -0.63 9.63 22.86
CA LEU A 216 0.53 9.21 22.08
C LEU A 216 1.69 8.82 23.00
N PRO A 217 2.40 7.73 22.71
CA PRO A 217 3.59 7.36 23.47
C PRO A 217 4.65 8.47 23.37
N PRO A 218 5.54 8.58 24.37
CA PRO A 218 6.61 9.56 24.32
C PRO A 218 7.49 9.32 23.10
N ARG A 219 8.05 10.37 22.54
CA ARG A 219 9.01 10.26 21.45
C ARG A 219 10.20 9.40 21.89
N VAL A 220 10.71 8.60 20.96
CA VAL A 220 11.98 7.91 21.18
C VAL A 220 13.05 8.94 21.53
N ALA A 221 13.71 8.73 22.66
CA ALA A 221 14.77 9.65 23.11
C ALA A 221 15.90 9.70 22.06
N GLU A 222 16.45 10.90 21.90
CA GLU A 222 17.63 11.06 21.06
C GLU A 222 18.78 10.22 21.62
N ARG A 223 19.44 9.48 20.75
CA ARG A 223 20.56 8.64 21.17
C ARG A 223 21.70 9.52 21.69
N ALA A 224 22.23 9.20 22.85
CA ALA A 224 23.34 9.96 23.40
C ALA A 224 24.54 9.93 22.42
N PRO A 225 25.23 11.07 22.23
CA PRO A 225 26.42 11.10 21.38
C PRO A 225 27.43 10.03 21.82
N GLY A 226 27.79 9.11 20.94
CA GLY A 226 28.81 8.07 21.19
C GLY A 226 28.31 6.76 21.79
N SER A 227 26.98 6.51 21.85
CA SER A 227 26.42 5.22 22.29
C SER A 227 26.08 4.29 21.12
#